data_18805f1945697a8ee5034d3a0f03276b
#
_entry.id   18805f1945697a8ee5034d3a0f03276b
#
_cell.length_a   1.000
_cell.length_b   1.000
_cell.length_c   1.000
_cell.angle_alpha   90.00
_cell.angle_beta   90.00
_cell.angle_gamma   90.00
#
_symmetry.space_group_name_H-M   'P 1'
#
loop_
_entity.id
_entity.type
_entity.pdbx_description
1 polymer ?
#
loop_
_entity_poly.entity_id
_entity_poly.type
_entity_poly.pdbx_seq_one_letter_code
_entity_poly.pdbx_strand_id
1 'polypeptide(L)'
;MPTSADSAGIDSSEPEIVLAPVGSARLSSAVQIVMMAVFMLALLFAYGSWRTGSIELVWPWLMGRQLLFTPTRIDIGNVSPNQVIKKQIRVINLSSKRLSIVGSQKSCGCIGLDEFPIDIDSGSSQNLRINIVAATAAGKFEHHVKFFTNSSSGNVVEITVIGIAD
;
A
#
# COMPACT_ATOMS: atom_id res chain seq x y z
N MET A 1 -47.92 -22.02 -91.38
CA MET A 1 -47.18 -23.20 -90.93
C MET A 1 -45.94 -22.75 -90.27
N PRO A 2 -45.61 -23.42 -89.29
CA PRO A 2 -45.38 -23.04 -87.90
C PRO A 2 -43.89 -23.05 -87.56
N THR A 3 -43.47 -22.56 -86.48
CA THR A 3 -42.84 -23.40 -85.53
C THR A 3 -42.33 -22.52 -84.34
N SER A 4 -42.85 -22.86 -83.21
CA SER A 4 -42.40 -22.39 -81.90
C SER A 4 -40.96 -22.79 -81.62
N ALA A 5 -40.21 -21.93 -80.99
CA ALA A 5 -39.04 -22.30 -80.29
C ALA A 5 -39.17 -21.72 -78.91
N ASP A 6 -39.32 -22.66 -78.01
CA ASP A 6 -39.33 -22.55 -76.53
C ASP A 6 -37.94 -22.20 -76.04
N SER A 7 -37.76 -21.10 -75.36
CA SER A 7 -36.50 -20.78 -74.68
C SER A 7 -36.74 -20.76 -73.19
N ALA A 8 -36.32 -21.86 -72.60
CA ALA A 8 -36.27 -22.06 -71.12
C ALA A 8 -35.46 -20.98 -70.50
N GLY A 9 -36.11 -20.19 -69.63
CA GLY A 9 -35.44 -19.26 -68.72
C GLY A 9 -34.74 -20.03 -67.61
N ILE A 10 -33.44 -19.84 -67.49
CA ILE A 10 -32.62 -20.30 -66.36
C ILE A 10 -32.83 -19.30 -65.22
N ASP A 11 -33.64 -19.71 -64.26
CA ASP A 11 -33.81 -19.01 -63.01
C ASP A 11 -32.55 -19.22 -62.17
N SER A 12 -31.65 -18.22 -62.14
CA SER A 12 -30.48 -18.16 -61.28
C SER A 12 -30.84 -17.50 -59.97
N SER A 13 -31.54 -18.24 -59.11
CA SER A 13 -31.78 -17.83 -57.76
C SER A 13 -30.48 -18.06 -56.94
N GLU A 14 -29.63 -17.06 -56.96
CA GLU A 14 -28.48 -16.95 -56.09
C GLU A 14 -28.99 -16.74 -54.66
N PRO A 15 -28.55 -17.54 -53.68
CA PRO A 15 -28.94 -17.30 -52.27
C PRO A 15 -28.24 -16.07 -51.75
N GLU A 16 -28.99 -14.99 -51.64
CA GLU A 16 -28.53 -13.78 -50.94
C GLU A 16 -28.30 -14.11 -49.45
N ILE A 17 -27.02 -14.19 -49.07
CA ILE A 17 -26.62 -14.36 -47.69
C ILE A 17 -26.93 -13.05 -46.97
N VAL A 18 -28.12 -12.97 -46.41
CA VAL A 18 -28.48 -11.88 -45.48
C VAL A 18 -27.66 -12.05 -44.21
N LEU A 19 -26.53 -11.34 -44.14
CA LEU A 19 -25.79 -11.17 -42.91
C LEU A 19 -26.71 -10.45 -41.92
N ALA A 20 -27.25 -11.21 -40.96
CA ALA A 20 -28.00 -10.65 -39.86
C ALA A 20 -27.10 -9.63 -39.13
N PRO A 21 -27.59 -8.44 -38.84
CA PRO A 21 -26.81 -7.46 -38.06
C PRO A 21 -26.47 -8.07 -36.71
N VAL A 22 -25.17 -8.11 -36.40
CA VAL A 22 -24.69 -8.48 -35.08
C VAL A 22 -25.33 -7.50 -34.10
N GLY A 23 -26.37 -7.97 -33.41
CA GLY A 23 -27.09 -7.21 -32.41
C GLY A 23 -26.10 -6.74 -31.38
N SER A 24 -25.89 -5.43 -31.30
CA SER A 24 -25.15 -4.82 -30.19
C SER A 24 -25.89 -5.18 -28.89
N ALA A 25 -25.37 -6.19 -28.19
CA ALA A 25 -25.90 -6.57 -26.88
C ALA A 25 -25.82 -5.33 -25.99
N ARG A 26 -26.94 -4.65 -25.78
CA ARG A 26 -27.04 -3.57 -24.80
C ARG A 26 -26.78 -4.21 -23.44
N LEU A 27 -25.57 -4.03 -22.94
CA LEU A 27 -25.24 -4.37 -21.56
C LEU A 27 -26.31 -3.77 -20.67
N SER A 28 -26.91 -4.56 -19.79
CA SER A 28 -27.93 -4.06 -18.87
C SER A 28 -27.33 -2.89 -18.07
N SER A 29 -28.13 -1.90 -17.75
CA SER A 29 -27.68 -0.70 -17.00
C SER A 29 -26.92 -1.07 -15.73
N ALA A 30 -27.28 -2.18 -15.10
CA ALA A 30 -26.55 -2.71 -13.93
C ALA A 30 -25.12 -3.10 -14.25
N VAL A 31 -24.84 -3.77 -15.38
CA VAL A 31 -23.49 -4.14 -15.81
C VAL A 31 -22.66 -2.90 -16.13
N GLN A 32 -23.25 -1.89 -16.75
CA GLN A 32 -22.55 -0.63 -17.03
C GLN A 32 -22.15 0.10 -15.74
N ILE A 33 -23.04 0.14 -14.74
CA ILE A 33 -22.76 0.75 -13.43
C ILE A 33 -21.64 0.00 -12.72
N VAL A 34 -21.66 -1.33 -12.72
CA VAL A 34 -20.61 -2.17 -12.13
C VAL A 34 -19.27 -1.94 -12.83
N MET A 35 -19.24 -1.91 -14.14
CA MET A 35 -18.03 -1.64 -14.93
C MET A 35 -17.46 -0.26 -14.64
N MET A 36 -18.30 0.78 -14.54
CA MET A 36 -17.86 2.12 -14.15
C MET A 36 -17.30 2.16 -12.73
N ALA A 37 -17.95 1.47 -11.79
CA ALA A 37 -17.46 1.40 -10.40
C ALA A 37 -16.10 0.71 -10.30
N VAL A 38 -15.93 -0.42 -11.00
CA VAL A 38 -14.64 -1.15 -11.06
C VAL A 38 -13.56 -0.29 -11.72
N PHE A 39 -13.89 0.41 -12.80
CA PHE A 39 -12.95 1.31 -13.47
C PHE A 39 -12.52 2.48 -12.57
N MET A 40 -13.47 3.10 -11.85
CA MET A 40 -13.16 4.15 -10.88
C MET A 40 -12.30 3.65 -9.73
N LEU A 41 -12.57 2.45 -9.20
CA LEU A 41 -11.73 1.81 -8.20
C LEU A 41 -10.31 1.56 -8.72
N ALA A 42 -10.17 1.05 -9.95
CA ALA A 42 -8.87 0.83 -10.57
C ALA A 42 -8.08 2.14 -10.73
N LEU A 43 -8.75 3.23 -11.13
CA LEU A 43 -8.12 4.55 -11.22
C LEU A 43 -7.66 5.08 -9.85
N LEU A 44 -8.47 4.91 -8.80
CA LEU A 44 -8.09 5.28 -7.43
C LEU A 44 -6.86 4.50 -6.95
N PHE A 45 -6.82 3.19 -7.20
CA PHE A 45 -5.66 2.37 -6.86
C PHE A 45 -4.42 2.74 -7.69
N ALA A 46 -4.58 2.99 -8.99
CA ALA A 46 -3.49 3.43 -9.86
C ALA A 46 -2.93 4.78 -9.42
N TYR A 47 -3.80 5.74 -9.10
CA TYR A 47 -3.39 7.04 -8.59
C TYR A 47 -2.69 6.92 -7.23
N GLY A 48 -3.26 6.12 -6.31
CA GLY A 48 -2.68 5.87 -5.00
C GLY A 48 -1.28 5.23 -5.09
N SER A 49 -1.11 4.20 -5.93
CA SER A 49 0.19 3.53 -6.11
C SER A 49 1.23 4.44 -6.78
N TRP A 50 0.81 5.27 -7.74
CA TRP A 50 1.70 6.27 -8.34
C TRP A 50 2.16 7.32 -7.31
N ARG A 51 1.26 7.76 -6.43
CA ARG A 51 1.54 8.77 -5.41
C ARG A 51 2.39 8.25 -4.25
N THR A 52 2.21 6.99 -3.84
CA THR A 52 2.90 6.37 -2.70
C THR A 52 4.12 5.54 -3.10
N GLY A 53 4.30 5.26 -4.39
CA GLY A 53 5.41 4.46 -4.92
C GLY A 53 5.30 2.96 -4.64
N SER A 54 4.26 2.50 -3.91
CA SER A 54 4.03 1.09 -3.58
C SER A 54 2.58 0.82 -3.28
N ILE A 55 2.05 -0.28 -3.80
CA ILE A 55 0.64 -0.65 -3.60
C ILE A 55 0.31 -0.94 -2.11
N GLU A 56 1.30 -1.41 -1.35
CA GLU A 56 1.17 -1.69 0.10
C GLU A 56 0.91 -0.43 0.93
N LEU A 57 1.34 0.74 0.46
CA LEU A 57 1.18 2.01 1.15
C LEU A 57 -0.16 2.68 0.85
N VAL A 58 -0.91 2.19 -0.15
CA VAL A 58 -2.21 2.74 -0.53
C VAL A 58 -3.23 2.60 0.61
N TRP A 59 -3.25 1.46 1.28
CA TRP A 59 -4.17 1.20 2.38
C TRP A 59 -3.97 2.11 3.60
N PRO A 60 -2.75 2.26 4.15
CA PRO A 60 -2.49 3.24 5.22
C PRO A 60 -2.80 4.68 4.82
N TRP A 61 -2.53 5.05 3.56
CA TRP A 61 -2.85 6.37 3.02
C TRP A 61 -4.36 6.62 2.96
N LEU A 62 -5.16 5.65 2.49
CA LEU A 62 -6.64 5.72 2.48
C LEU A 62 -7.22 5.83 3.89
N MET A 63 -6.57 5.21 4.89
CA MET A 63 -6.94 5.34 6.30
C MET A 63 -6.52 6.69 6.92
N GLY A 64 -5.99 7.62 6.14
CA GLY A 64 -5.59 8.95 6.60
C GLY A 64 -4.33 8.97 7.45
N ARG A 65 -3.55 7.89 7.51
CA ARG A 65 -2.27 7.87 8.22
C ARG A 65 -1.27 8.76 7.48
N GLN A 66 -0.71 9.71 8.20
CA GLN A 66 0.26 10.66 7.64
C GLN A 66 1.70 10.16 7.79
N LEU A 67 2.03 9.53 8.92
CA LEU A 67 3.33 8.90 9.16
C LEU A 67 3.16 7.40 9.40
N LEU A 68 3.95 6.60 8.71
CA LEU A 68 4.00 5.16 8.86
C LEU A 68 5.38 4.73 9.38
N PHE A 69 5.42 4.07 10.52
CA PHE A 69 6.61 3.47 11.10
C PHE A 69 6.64 1.96 10.79
N THR A 70 7.76 1.46 10.30
CA THR A 70 7.91 0.05 9.95
C THR A 70 9.30 -0.46 10.32
N PRO A 71 9.42 -1.52 11.12
CA PRO A 71 8.36 -2.22 11.84
C PRO A 71 7.94 -1.48 13.14
N THR A 72 6.72 -1.71 13.61
CA THR A 72 6.25 -1.21 14.92
C THR A 72 6.56 -2.16 16.07
N ARG A 73 6.90 -3.41 15.75
CA ARG A 73 7.36 -4.42 16.70
C ARG A 73 8.68 -4.99 16.22
N ILE A 74 9.71 -4.92 17.06
CA ILE A 74 11.06 -5.40 16.79
C ILE A 74 11.33 -6.59 17.68
N ASP A 75 11.44 -7.76 17.07
CA ASP A 75 11.91 -8.96 17.75
C ASP A 75 13.42 -9.08 17.52
N ILE A 76 14.18 -9.13 18.57
CA ILE A 76 15.64 -9.28 18.52
C ILE A 76 16.10 -10.70 18.81
N GLY A 77 15.17 -11.59 19.16
CA GLY A 77 15.45 -13.01 19.43
C GLY A 77 16.25 -13.22 20.71
N ASN A 78 17.06 -14.28 20.73
CA ASN A 78 17.97 -14.60 21.82
C ASN A 78 19.25 -13.80 21.67
N VAL A 79 19.68 -13.16 22.74
CA VAL A 79 20.84 -12.27 22.78
C VAL A 79 21.59 -12.43 24.10
N SER A 80 22.90 -12.24 24.09
CA SER A 80 23.68 -12.26 25.33
C SER A 80 23.40 -11.04 26.21
N PRO A 81 23.43 -11.18 27.53
CA PRO A 81 23.26 -10.05 28.46
C PRO A 81 24.23 -8.90 28.14
N ASN A 82 23.73 -7.66 28.24
CA ASN A 82 24.45 -6.42 27.89
C ASN A 82 24.89 -6.30 26.42
N GLN A 83 24.46 -7.18 25.52
CA GLN A 83 24.77 -7.07 24.11
C GLN A 83 24.10 -5.82 23.52
N VAL A 84 24.85 -5.06 22.71
CA VAL A 84 24.32 -3.91 21.99
C VAL A 84 23.85 -4.33 20.61
N ILE A 85 22.56 -4.18 20.34
CA ILE A 85 21.92 -4.52 19.08
C ILE A 85 21.52 -3.23 18.38
N LYS A 86 21.94 -3.10 17.10
CA LYS A 86 21.58 -1.97 16.24
C LYS A 86 20.48 -2.39 15.28
N LYS A 87 19.36 -1.70 15.30
CA LYS A 87 18.24 -1.89 14.38
C LYS A 87 17.90 -0.58 13.70
N GLN A 88 17.14 -0.67 12.61
CA GLN A 88 16.63 0.49 11.90
C GLN A 88 15.11 0.40 11.78
N ILE A 89 14.48 1.54 11.92
CA ILE A 89 13.04 1.73 11.76
C ILE A 89 12.88 2.67 10.58
N ARG A 90 12.15 2.26 9.58
CA ARG A 90 11.81 3.11 8.46
C ARG A 90 10.57 3.91 8.78
N VAL A 91 10.65 5.23 8.63
CA VAL A 91 9.52 6.14 8.77
C VAL A 91 9.20 6.72 7.40
N ILE A 92 7.95 6.63 6.99
CA ILE A 92 7.47 7.07 5.67
C ILE A 92 6.44 8.17 5.88
N ASN A 93 6.64 9.31 5.22
CA ASN A 93 5.67 10.39 5.20
C ASN A 93 4.72 10.23 4.01
N LEU A 94 3.48 9.79 4.28
CA LEU A 94 2.43 9.61 3.28
C LEU A 94 1.64 10.90 2.99
N SER A 95 1.88 11.97 3.76
CA SER A 95 1.19 13.24 3.59
C SER A 95 1.79 14.09 2.45
N SER A 96 1.07 15.14 2.07
CA SER A 96 1.53 16.13 1.11
C SER A 96 2.37 17.25 1.73
N LYS A 97 2.63 17.20 3.05
CA LYS A 97 3.38 18.21 3.79
C LYS A 97 4.61 17.58 4.43
N ARG A 98 5.64 18.39 4.69
CA ARG A 98 6.76 18.00 5.53
C ARG A 98 6.25 17.75 6.95
N LEU A 99 6.64 16.63 7.53
CA LEU A 99 6.35 16.26 8.91
C LEU A 99 7.64 16.03 9.68
N SER A 100 7.59 16.22 11.00
CA SER A 100 8.77 16.08 11.86
C SER A 100 8.47 15.14 13.02
N ILE A 101 9.46 14.33 13.37
CA ILE A 101 9.51 13.65 14.66
C ILE A 101 10.18 14.62 15.62
N VAL A 102 9.43 15.14 16.58
CA VAL A 102 9.88 16.23 17.46
C VAL A 102 10.57 15.72 18.70
N GLY A 103 10.42 14.44 19.03
CA GLY A 103 11.07 13.84 20.20
C GLY A 103 10.66 12.40 20.43
N SER A 104 11.20 11.81 21.49
CA SER A 104 10.87 10.44 21.92
C SER A 104 10.86 10.30 23.44
N GLN A 105 10.07 9.33 23.90
CA GLN A 105 10.08 8.85 25.29
C GLN A 105 10.40 7.37 25.30
N LYS A 106 11.38 6.98 26.08
CA LYS A 106 11.88 5.60 26.21
C LYS A 106 11.46 5.01 27.55
N SER A 107 11.11 3.73 27.58
CA SER A 107 10.80 3.01 28.83
C SER A 107 12.03 2.74 29.71
N CYS A 108 13.25 2.76 29.12
CA CYS A 108 14.51 2.57 29.86
C CYS A 108 15.65 3.38 29.22
N GLY A 109 16.75 3.56 29.97
CA GLY A 109 17.99 4.11 29.44
C GLY A 109 18.77 3.15 28.52
N CYS A 110 18.31 1.92 28.40
CA CYS A 110 18.90 0.87 27.56
C CYS A 110 18.67 1.09 26.06
N ILE A 111 17.88 2.10 25.66
CA ILE A 111 17.60 2.43 24.28
C ILE A 111 18.28 3.74 23.92
N GLY A 112 19.16 3.70 22.92
CA GLY A 112 19.75 4.85 22.26
C GLY A 112 19.01 5.15 20.96
N LEU A 113 18.77 6.41 20.68
CA LEU A 113 18.09 6.89 19.46
C LEU A 113 18.90 8.02 18.84
N ASP A 114 18.64 8.30 17.57
CA ASP A 114 19.15 9.50 16.89
C ASP A 114 18.64 10.78 17.57
N GLU A 115 19.31 11.90 17.34
CA GLU A 115 18.89 13.21 17.87
C GLU A 115 17.66 13.74 17.15
N PHE A 116 16.82 14.46 17.88
CA PHE A 116 15.59 15.10 17.38
C PHE A 116 15.72 16.62 17.39
N PRO A 117 14.99 17.36 16.52
CA PRO A 117 13.96 16.89 15.59
C PRO A 117 14.51 16.27 14.29
N ILE A 118 13.72 15.38 13.68
CA ILE A 118 14.02 14.77 12.38
C ILE A 118 12.89 15.11 11.42
N ASP A 119 13.21 15.82 10.34
CA ASP A 119 12.28 16.23 9.31
C ASP A 119 12.18 15.18 8.21
N ILE A 120 10.97 14.92 7.73
CA ILE A 120 10.68 13.99 6.65
C ILE A 120 9.83 14.71 5.62
N ASP A 121 10.38 14.90 4.43
CA ASP A 121 9.68 15.57 3.33
C ASP A 121 8.47 14.77 2.85
N SER A 122 7.53 15.45 2.21
CA SER A 122 6.34 14.85 1.61
C SER A 122 6.70 13.68 0.68
N GLY A 123 6.08 12.53 0.89
CA GLY A 123 6.30 11.32 0.09
C GLY A 123 7.68 10.66 0.27
N SER A 124 8.50 11.17 1.18
CA SER A 124 9.84 10.64 1.47
C SER A 124 9.85 9.66 2.63
N SER A 125 10.95 8.95 2.78
CA SER A 125 11.18 8.06 3.92
C SER A 125 12.54 8.32 4.55
N GLN A 126 12.61 8.11 5.87
CA GLN A 126 13.83 8.25 6.66
C GLN A 126 14.04 6.99 7.50
N ASN A 127 15.31 6.58 7.66
CA ASN A 127 15.67 5.47 8.53
C ASN A 127 16.16 6.02 9.87
N LEU A 128 15.49 5.65 10.96
CA LEU A 128 15.88 5.95 12.33
C LEU A 128 16.73 4.78 12.86
N ARG A 129 17.86 5.08 13.45
CA ARG A 129 18.69 4.09 14.14
C ARG A 129 18.23 3.95 15.57
N ILE A 130 18.09 2.71 16.01
CA ILE A 130 17.81 2.36 17.38
C ILE A 130 18.90 1.41 17.89
N ASN A 131 19.56 1.79 18.96
CA ASN A 131 20.54 0.97 19.65
C ASN A 131 19.90 0.43 20.93
N ILE A 132 19.87 -0.87 21.06
CA ILE A 132 19.20 -1.55 22.18
C ILE A 132 20.27 -2.32 22.95
N VAL A 133 20.38 -2.06 24.25
CA VAL A 133 21.21 -2.84 25.15
C VAL A 133 20.33 -3.92 25.76
N ALA A 134 20.67 -5.19 25.54
CA ALA A 134 19.95 -6.33 26.11
C ALA A 134 19.94 -6.28 27.64
N ALA A 135 18.91 -6.86 28.25
CA ALA A 135 18.78 -6.92 29.69
C ALA A 135 20.01 -7.59 30.33
N THR A 136 20.40 -7.12 31.52
CA THR A 136 21.52 -7.68 32.29
C THR A 136 21.20 -9.04 32.88
N ALA A 137 19.93 -9.23 33.29
CA ALA A 137 19.43 -10.49 33.82
C ALA A 137 18.85 -11.38 32.69
N ALA A 138 19.10 -12.68 32.79
CA ALA A 138 18.49 -13.65 31.88
C ALA A 138 16.98 -13.63 31.99
N GLY A 139 16.32 -13.74 30.86
CA GLY A 139 14.87 -13.77 30.76
C GLY A 139 14.30 -12.94 29.61
N LYS A 140 12.98 -12.99 29.46
CA LYS A 140 12.26 -12.15 28.47
C LYS A 140 12.26 -10.72 28.92
N PHE A 141 12.43 -9.81 27.95
CA PHE A 141 12.30 -8.38 28.19
C PHE A 141 11.47 -7.72 27.08
N GLU A 142 10.81 -6.66 27.47
CA GLU A 142 9.99 -5.84 26.58
C GLU A 142 10.23 -4.36 26.90
N HIS A 143 10.52 -3.60 25.88
CA HIS A 143 10.77 -2.17 25.97
C HIS A 143 9.88 -1.41 24.99
N HIS A 144 9.45 -0.23 25.40
CA HIS A 144 8.59 0.64 24.62
C HIS A 144 9.28 1.95 24.31
N VAL A 145 9.10 2.41 23.08
CA VAL A 145 9.55 3.73 22.64
C VAL A 145 8.37 4.46 22.03
N LYS A 146 8.05 5.62 22.56
CA LYS A 146 7.03 6.52 22.02
C LYS A 146 7.72 7.64 21.27
N PHE A 147 7.34 7.83 20.01
CA PHE A 147 7.79 8.92 19.18
C PHE A 147 6.67 9.98 19.11
N PHE A 148 7.06 11.23 19.33
CA PHE A 148 6.16 12.37 19.21
C PHE A 148 6.35 13.03 17.86
N THR A 149 5.26 13.29 17.17
CA THR A 149 5.27 13.85 15.82
C THR A 149 4.35 15.07 15.73
N ASN A 150 4.58 15.93 14.75
CA ASN A 150 3.68 17.05 14.45
C ASN A 150 2.54 16.67 13.50
N SER A 151 2.30 15.35 13.29
CA SER A 151 1.21 14.84 12.47
C SER A 151 -0.15 15.08 13.11
N SER A 152 -1.12 15.52 12.33
CA SER A 152 -2.51 15.71 12.81
C SER A 152 -3.31 14.40 12.91
N SER A 153 -2.85 13.31 12.25
CA SER A 153 -3.53 12.01 12.26
C SER A 153 -3.03 11.04 13.33
N GLY A 154 -2.13 11.50 14.20
CA GLY A 154 -1.53 10.70 15.28
C GLY A 154 -0.21 11.32 15.67
N ASN A 155 -0.22 12.05 16.76
CA ASN A 155 0.96 12.74 17.29
C ASN A 155 1.89 11.85 18.11
N VAL A 156 1.47 10.61 18.43
CA VAL A 156 2.25 9.63 19.17
C VAL A 156 2.23 8.28 18.47
N VAL A 157 3.40 7.72 18.23
CA VAL A 157 3.57 6.36 17.69
C VAL A 157 4.42 5.56 18.67
N GLU A 158 3.93 4.39 19.06
CA GLU A 158 4.62 3.49 19.98
C GLU A 158 5.24 2.32 19.22
N ILE A 159 6.49 2.02 19.55
CA ILE A 159 7.25 0.87 19.03
C ILE A 159 7.63 -0.01 20.20
N THR A 160 7.40 -1.31 20.02
CA THR A 160 7.71 -2.33 21.02
C THR A 160 8.93 -3.13 20.57
N VAL A 161 9.89 -3.28 21.47
CA VAL A 161 11.09 -4.11 21.31
C VAL A 161 11.00 -5.28 22.27
N ILE A 162 11.11 -6.50 21.75
CA ILE A 162 11.06 -7.73 22.54
C ILE A 162 12.31 -8.56 22.31
N GLY A 163 12.73 -9.32 23.31
CA GLY A 163 13.84 -10.25 23.21
C GLY A 163 13.97 -11.16 24.42
N ILE A 164 14.93 -12.07 24.36
CA ILE A 164 15.27 -12.99 25.43
C ILE A 164 16.78 -12.85 25.67
N ALA A 165 17.18 -12.48 26.87
CA ALA A 165 18.58 -12.52 27.29
C ALA A 165 18.89 -13.92 27.87
N ASP A 166 19.91 -14.61 27.37
CA ASP A 166 20.34 -15.95 27.81
C ASP A 166 21.87 -16.13 27.73
#